data_4c00b659b97d4d5957cd8d171f0ed5f0
#
_entry.id   4c00b659b97d4d5957cd8d171f0ed5f0
#
_cell.length_a   1.000
_cell.length_b   1.000
_cell.length_c   1.000
_cell.angle_alpha   90.00
_cell.angle_beta   90.00
_cell.angle_gamma   90.00
#
_symmetry.space_group_name_H-M   'P 1'
#
loop_
_entity.id
_entity.type
_entity.pdbx_description
1 polymer ?
#
loop_
_entity_poly.entity_id
_entity_poly.type
_entity_poly.pdbx_seq_one_letter_code
_entity_poly.pdbx_strand_id
1 'polypeptide(L)'
;MLPSTCSKVTLRQRPISNDRLSLYLDYYPPVRHPKTMKMSRRESLGFYIFANPRSKYQKEYNDSILMRAELIRCRRQEAVINQEFGFMDREQPKADFLEYFEEKAKEHYEKWTITYRHFQHFVKGKCTFGDVTVDLCNKFRDYLLKAKQLRHPKMNISRNSAAGYFSTFRALLKAAYKERLLKENLNDFIEEIEYEEVKKNFLTAEEVKQLAATPYDKPVLKQASLFSILTGLRISDILKLRWEDIRPDSTGEMAMFVRIQKTQKESVHPLSPEMLALCGERGKGTVFKGFNRSMTQGDLKKWLKAAGITKRITFHRFRDTFATLQLAAGTDIYTVSKMLDHANVTTTQIYAKLVDSTKRDTVNRIKLT
;
A
#
# COMPACT_ATOMS: atom_id res chain seq x y z
N MET A 1 -1.43 40.01 18.70
CA MET A 1 0.06 39.98 18.69
C MET A 1 0.48 38.54 18.61
N LEU A 2 1.19 38.14 17.54
CA LEU A 2 1.82 36.82 17.46
C LEU A 2 2.87 36.72 18.58
N PRO A 3 2.96 35.60 19.32
CA PRO A 3 4.00 35.45 20.34
C PRO A 3 5.36 35.55 19.66
N SER A 4 6.23 36.41 20.18
CA SER A 4 7.60 36.55 19.68
C SER A 4 8.33 35.21 19.80
N THR A 5 8.72 34.64 18.66
CA THR A 5 9.47 33.39 18.63
C THR A 5 10.90 33.62 19.13
N CYS A 6 11.42 32.69 19.97
CA CYS A 6 12.80 32.72 20.41
C CYS A 6 13.73 32.71 19.17
N SER A 7 14.66 33.65 19.10
CA SER A 7 15.61 33.78 17.99
C SER A 7 17.07 33.52 18.43
N LYS A 8 17.35 33.51 19.69
CA LYS A 8 18.73 33.41 20.20
C LYS A 8 18.83 32.57 21.46
N VAL A 9 19.78 31.63 21.47
CA VAL A 9 20.20 30.83 22.64
C VAL A 9 21.64 31.20 22.99
N THR A 10 21.86 31.64 24.20
CA THR A 10 23.21 32.08 24.67
C THR A 10 23.64 31.22 25.84
N LEU A 11 24.89 30.69 25.79
CA LEU A 11 25.52 30.05 26.93
C LEU A 11 25.97 31.11 27.92
N ARG A 12 25.54 30.99 29.18
CA ARG A 12 25.89 31.92 30.26
C ARG A 12 26.39 31.18 31.48
N GLN A 13 27.11 31.92 32.33
CA GLN A 13 27.72 31.43 33.57
C GLN A 13 27.12 32.18 34.76
N ARG A 14 26.97 31.50 35.88
CA ARG A 14 26.53 32.08 37.15
C ARG A 14 27.41 31.60 38.28
N PRO A 15 27.98 32.53 39.12
CA PRO A 15 28.71 32.15 40.31
C PRO A 15 27.89 31.28 41.25
N ILE A 16 28.53 30.29 41.84
CA ILE A 16 28.00 29.44 42.91
C ILE A 16 29.08 29.31 44.01
N SER A 17 28.74 28.66 45.13
CA SER A 17 29.70 28.40 46.20
C SER A 17 30.95 27.64 45.73
N ASN A 18 32.05 27.72 46.49
CA ASN A 18 33.30 26.99 46.28
C ASN A 18 34.09 27.34 45.00
N ASP A 19 34.17 28.63 44.66
CA ASP A 19 34.93 29.15 43.49
C ASP A 19 34.56 28.44 42.17
N ARG A 20 33.26 28.16 41.98
CA ARG A 20 32.74 27.52 40.79
C ARG A 20 31.70 28.38 40.07
N LEU A 21 31.58 28.14 38.78
CA LEU A 21 30.53 28.74 37.94
C LEU A 21 29.60 27.63 37.41
N SER A 22 28.29 27.85 37.53
CA SER A 22 27.26 26.98 36.93
C SER A 22 26.93 27.46 35.54
N LEU A 23 26.85 26.55 34.56
CA LEU A 23 26.50 26.85 33.18
C LEU A 23 25.00 26.70 32.95
N TYR A 24 24.43 27.66 32.21
CA TYR A 24 23.03 27.62 31.81
C TYR A 24 22.85 28.25 30.43
N LEU A 25 21.73 27.86 29.74
CA LEU A 25 21.30 28.50 28.50
C LEU A 25 20.30 29.60 28.81
N ASP A 26 20.44 30.75 28.14
CA ASP A 26 19.55 31.91 28.20
C ASP A 26 18.86 32.06 26.86
N TYR A 27 17.52 31.95 26.87
CA TYR A 27 16.65 32.02 25.68
C TYR A 27 16.05 33.43 25.56
N TYR A 28 16.16 34.01 24.37
CA TYR A 28 15.56 35.32 24.11
C TYR A 28 14.83 35.33 22.77
N PRO A 29 13.53 35.64 22.78
CA PRO A 29 12.62 35.71 23.94
C PRO A 29 12.45 34.36 24.65
N PRO A 30 11.79 34.37 25.86
CA PRO A 30 11.61 33.15 26.64
C PRO A 30 10.91 32.03 25.88
N VAL A 31 11.27 30.79 26.21
CA VAL A 31 10.60 29.58 25.64
C VAL A 31 9.76 28.90 26.71
N ARG A 32 8.76 28.15 26.30
CA ARG A 32 7.92 27.39 27.22
C ARG A 32 8.70 26.18 27.75
N HIS A 33 8.84 26.10 29.09
CA HIS A 33 9.57 25.01 29.72
C HIS A 33 8.82 23.68 29.57
N PRO A 34 9.44 22.62 29.03
CA PRO A 34 8.76 21.40 28.65
C PRO A 34 8.12 20.61 29.79
N LYS A 35 8.63 20.72 31.03
CA LYS A 35 8.06 20.03 32.20
C LYS A 35 6.98 20.83 32.94
N THR A 36 7.15 22.13 33.02
CA THR A 36 6.26 22.97 33.83
C THR A 36 5.25 23.75 33.03
N MET A 37 5.36 23.72 31.68
CA MET A 37 4.55 24.47 30.70
C MET A 37 4.60 25.99 30.92
N LYS A 38 5.40 26.49 31.85
CA LYS A 38 5.59 27.92 32.10
C LYS A 38 6.65 28.49 31.16
N MET A 39 6.50 29.76 30.81
CA MET A 39 7.53 30.45 30.04
C MET A 39 8.83 30.52 30.92
N SER A 40 9.91 30.04 30.34
CA SER A 40 11.23 30.04 31.00
C SER A 40 12.25 30.68 30.09
N ARG A 41 13.08 31.51 30.68
CA ARG A 41 14.22 32.13 29.99
C ARG A 41 15.49 31.31 30.18
N ARG A 42 15.57 30.42 31.19
CA ARG A 42 16.80 29.76 31.56
C ARG A 42 16.63 28.24 31.64
N GLU A 43 17.64 27.54 31.07
CA GLU A 43 17.79 26.07 31.17
C GLU A 43 19.13 25.79 31.83
N SER A 44 19.14 25.22 33.04
CA SER A 44 20.37 24.78 33.70
C SER A 44 20.92 23.53 32.99
N LEU A 45 22.21 23.52 32.68
CA LEU A 45 22.89 22.39 32.07
C LEU A 45 23.38 21.35 33.07
N GLY A 46 23.45 21.71 34.39
CA GLY A 46 24.03 20.87 35.41
C GLY A 46 25.53 20.76 35.30
N PHE A 47 26.19 21.62 34.51
CA PHE A 47 27.64 21.67 34.35
C PHE A 47 28.23 22.77 35.19
N TYR A 48 29.44 22.50 35.74
CA TYR A 48 30.17 23.40 36.61
C TYR A 48 31.61 23.51 36.13
N ILE A 49 32.18 24.72 36.19
CA ILE A 49 33.55 25.01 35.87
C ILE A 49 34.22 25.76 37.03
N PHE A 50 35.53 25.74 37.11
CA PHE A 50 36.28 26.53 38.07
C PHE A 50 36.26 28.02 37.68
N ALA A 51 35.92 28.91 38.61
CA ALA A 51 35.91 30.34 38.35
C ALA A 51 37.32 30.88 38.10
N ASN A 52 38.29 30.42 38.88
CA ASN A 52 39.69 30.80 38.78
C ASN A 52 40.59 29.55 38.70
N PRO A 53 40.76 28.96 37.52
CA PRO A 53 41.52 27.72 37.34
C PRO A 53 43.04 27.98 37.61
N ARG A 54 43.60 27.35 38.65
CA ARG A 54 44.98 27.53 39.07
C ARG A 54 45.94 26.48 38.52
N SER A 55 45.49 25.37 38.06
CA SER A 55 46.31 24.29 37.49
C SER A 55 45.99 24.04 35.99
N LYS A 56 46.93 23.42 35.28
CA LYS A 56 46.74 22.98 33.90
C LYS A 56 45.52 22.03 33.79
N TYR A 57 45.39 21.10 34.73
CA TYR A 57 44.24 20.19 34.80
C TYR A 57 42.91 20.92 34.93
N GLN A 58 42.81 21.95 35.77
CA GLN A 58 41.58 22.74 35.92
C GLN A 58 41.21 23.51 34.66
N LYS A 59 42.21 23.99 33.90
CA LYS A 59 41.97 24.65 32.60
C LYS A 59 41.45 23.66 31.57
N GLU A 60 42.12 22.53 31.40
CA GLU A 60 41.69 21.46 30.47
C GLU A 60 40.29 20.92 30.80
N TYR A 61 40.01 20.79 32.10
CA TYR A 61 38.66 20.42 32.57
C TYR A 61 37.60 21.46 32.12
N ASN A 62 37.87 22.75 32.39
CA ASN A 62 36.97 23.83 31.99
C ASN A 62 36.72 23.83 30.48
N ASP A 63 37.79 23.71 29.68
CA ASP A 63 37.69 23.69 28.21
C ASP A 63 36.82 22.51 27.72
N SER A 64 37.02 21.33 28.30
CA SER A 64 36.20 20.16 27.98
C SER A 64 34.73 20.37 28.32
N ILE A 65 34.42 20.95 29.46
CA ILE A 65 33.02 21.20 29.87
C ILE A 65 32.39 22.31 29.05
N LEU A 66 33.13 23.38 28.73
CA LEU A 66 32.66 24.47 27.87
C LEU A 66 32.37 23.96 26.46
N MET A 67 33.21 23.11 25.88
CA MET A 67 32.98 22.50 24.58
C MET A 67 31.67 21.68 24.57
N ARG A 68 31.42 20.87 25.62
CA ARG A 68 30.18 20.11 25.77
C ARG A 68 28.97 21.02 25.90
N ALA A 69 29.07 22.08 26.69
CA ALA A 69 27.98 23.05 26.85
C ALA A 69 27.67 23.79 25.55
N GLU A 70 28.69 24.12 24.77
CA GLU A 70 28.55 24.78 23.48
C GLU A 70 27.88 23.87 22.43
N LEU A 71 28.21 22.59 22.40
CA LEU A 71 27.50 21.62 21.56
C LEU A 71 26.00 21.54 21.88
N ILE A 72 25.66 21.59 23.18
CA ILE A 72 24.24 21.62 23.60
C ILE A 72 23.61 22.93 23.19
N ARG A 73 24.28 24.07 23.34
CA ARG A 73 23.80 25.38 22.89
C ARG A 73 23.50 25.37 21.39
N CYS A 74 24.44 24.86 20.56
CA CYS A 74 24.27 24.80 19.13
C CYS A 74 23.02 23.95 18.76
N ARG A 75 22.83 22.78 19.35
CA ARG A 75 21.64 21.93 19.13
C ARG A 75 20.35 22.65 19.53
N ARG A 76 20.37 23.41 20.66
CA ARG A 76 19.20 24.20 21.09
C ARG A 76 18.94 25.39 20.16
N GLN A 77 19.98 26.04 19.65
CA GLN A 77 19.87 27.14 18.71
C GLN A 77 19.27 26.65 17.36
N GLU A 78 19.75 25.51 16.86
CA GLU A 78 19.24 24.88 15.66
C GLU A 78 17.75 24.51 15.81
N ALA A 79 17.37 23.88 16.92
CA ALA A 79 15.99 23.53 17.21
C ALA A 79 15.07 24.77 17.28
N VAL A 80 15.60 25.90 17.77
CA VAL A 80 14.89 27.18 17.83
C VAL A 80 14.72 27.81 16.44
N ILE A 81 15.78 27.79 15.60
CA ILE A 81 15.76 28.36 14.24
C ILE A 81 14.83 27.55 13.33
N ASN A 82 14.90 26.22 13.38
CA ASN A 82 14.10 25.32 12.57
C ASN A 82 12.63 25.31 13.00
N GLN A 83 12.27 26.05 14.05
CA GLN A 83 10.95 25.93 14.69
C GLN A 83 10.61 24.46 15.00
N GLU A 84 11.64 23.64 15.17
CA GLU A 84 11.53 22.29 15.69
C GLU A 84 11.14 22.34 17.15
N PHE A 85 9.99 22.96 17.42
CA PHE A 85 9.39 22.99 18.74
C PHE A 85 8.92 21.59 19.20
N GLY A 86 9.41 20.56 18.56
CA GLY A 86 9.16 19.17 18.94
C GLY A 86 9.65 18.81 20.34
N PHE A 87 10.49 19.64 20.97
CA PHE A 87 10.73 19.51 22.41
C PHE A 87 9.67 20.22 23.26
N MET A 88 8.78 21.03 22.63
CA MET A 88 7.69 21.72 23.30
C MET A 88 6.34 21.05 23.16
N ASP A 89 6.12 20.29 22.08
CA ASP A 89 4.88 19.55 21.89
C ASP A 89 4.98 18.17 22.53
N ARG A 90 4.87 18.12 23.85
CA ARG A 90 4.77 16.88 24.62
C ARG A 90 3.39 16.21 24.50
N GLU A 91 2.43 16.86 23.92
CA GLU A 91 1.11 16.29 23.68
C GLU A 91 1.11 15.38 22.43
N GLN A 92 1.84 15.73 21.36
CA GLN A 92 1.93 14.90 20.14
C GLN A 92 2.50 13.49 20.40
N PRO A 93 3.61 13.30 21.16
CA PRO A 93 4.08 11.95 21.48
C PRO A 93 3.10 11.14 22.34
N LYS A 94 2.18 11.79 23.05
CA LYS A 94 1.15 11.16 23.87
C LYS A 94 -0.18 10.98 23.14
N ALA A 95 -0.36 11.63 21.99
CA ALA A 95 -1.55 11.44 21.16
C ALA A 95 -1.66 9.98 20.75
N ASP A 96 -2.87 9.49 20.67
CA ASP A 96 -3.16 8.09 20.39
C ASP A 96 -2.96 7.81 18.90
N PHE A 97 -1.96 6.96 18.59
CA PHE A 97 -1.69 6.52 17.22
C PHE A 97 -2.75 5.54 16.71
N LEU A 98 -3.37 4.76 17.60
CA LEU A 98 -4.45 3.84 17.19
C LEU A 98 -5.70 4.59 16.76
N GLU A 99 -6.07 5.68 17.46
CA GLU A 99 -7.18 6.53 17.07
C GLU A 99 -6.94 7.15 15.69
N TYR A 100 -5.75 7.73 15.46
CA TYR A 100 -5.35 8.23 14.15
C TYR A 100 -5.42 7.16 13.06
N PHE A 101 -4.92 5.95 13.33
CA PHE A 101 -4.96 4.84 12.38
C PHE A 101 -6.41 4.44 12.07
N GLU A 102 -7.27 4.37 13.07
CA GLU A 102 -8.68 4.04 12.90
C GLU A 102 -9.41 5.05 12.02
N GLU A 103 -9.19 6.34 12.25
CA GLU A 103 -9.75 7.41 11.42
C GLU A 103 -9.32 7.27 9.96
N LYS A 104 -8.02 7.13 9.72
CA LYS A 104 -7.51 6.89 8.35
C LYS A 104 -8.05 5.61 7.73
N ALA A 105 -8.27 4.56 8.51
CA ALA A 105 -8.84 3.31 8.02
C ALA A 105 -10.32 3.44 7.62
N LYS A 106 -11.09 4.33 8.26
CA LYS A 106 -12.49 4.63 7.89
C LYS A 106 -12.59 5.38 6.56
N GLU A 107 -11.60 6.21 6.22
CA GLU A 107 -11.52 6.95 4.95
C GLU A 107 -11.15 6.07 3.75
N HIS A 108 -10.66 4.86 3.98
CA HIS A 108 -10.09 3.99 2.96
C HIS A 108 -10.84 2.65 2.84
N TYR A 109 -10.44 1.81 1.86
CA TYR A 109 -11.03 0.50 1.60
C TYR A 109 -10.64 -0.57 2.64
N GLU A 110 -11.38 -1.69 2.66
CA GLU A 110 -11.34 -2.77 3.65
C GLU A 110 -9.92 -3.22 4.10
N LYS A 111 -8.94 -3.17 3.21
CA LYS A 111 -7.55 -3.54 3.53
C LYS A 111 -6.95 -2.68 4.66
N TRP A 112 -7.30 -1.39 4.74
CA TRP A 112 -6.87 -0.50 5.81
C TRP A 112 -7.45 -0.93 7.15
N THR A 113 -8.73 -1.27 7.17
CA THR A 113 -9.40 -1.78 8.38
C THR A 113 -8.79 -3.11 8.86
N ILE A 114 -8.45 -4.02 7.94
CA ILE A 114 -7.78 -5.28 8.29
C ILE A 114 -6.38 -4.99 8.85
N THR A 115 -5.62 -4.08 8.24
CA THR A 115 -4.29 -3.70 8.71
C THR A 115 -4.35 -3.06 10.10
N TYR A 116 -5.30 -2.16 10.33
CA TYR A 116 -5.56 -1.56 11.64
C TYR A 116 -5.82 -2.63 12.71
N ARG A 117 -6.70 -3.59 12.43
CA ARG A 117 -7.01 -4.67 13.39
C ARG A 117 -5.79 -5.53 13.71
N HIS A 118 -4.95 -5.84 12.72
CA HIS A 118 -3.69 -6.53 12.96
C HIS A 118 -2.74 -5.70 13.83
N PHE A 119 -2.64 -4.41 13.57
CA PHE A 119 -1.79 -3.52 14.36
C PHE A 119 -2.32 -3.37 15.78
N GLN A 120 -3.63 -3.15 15.97
CA GLN A 120 -4.29 -3.08 17.27
C GLN A 120 -4.06 -4.34 18.10
N HIS A 121 -4.17 -5.51 17.47
CA HIS A 121 -3.88 -6.80 18.13
C HIS A 121 -2.40 -6.92 18.53
N PHE A 122 -1.49 -6.51 17.65
CA PHE A 122 -0.05 -6.54 17.88
C PHE A 122 0.37 -5.66 19.06
N VAL A 123 -0.14 -4.42 19.15
CA VAL A 123 0.16 -3.49 20.25
C VAL A 123 -0.75 -3.65 21.48
N LYS A 124 -1.60 -4.68 21.48
CA LYS A 124 -2.54 -4.98 22.59
C LYS A 124 -3.46 -3.81 22.95
N GLY A 125 -3.90 -3.06 21.95
CA GLY A 125 -4.89 -1.99 22.08
C GLY A 125 -4.36 -0.68 22.62
N LYS A 126 -3.04 -0.46 22.74
CA LYS A 126 -2.45 0.81 23.19
C LYS A 126 -1.20 1.14 22.39
N CYS A 127 -1.18 2.31 21.76
CA CYS A 127 0.00 2.83 21.07
C CYS A 127 -0.12 4.35 20.89
N THR A 128 0.84 5.08 21.38
CA THR A 128 0.97 6.52 21.18
C THR A 128 1.93 6.81 20.02
N PHE A 129 1.92 8.03 19.48
CA PHE A 129 2.92 8.44 18.48
C PHE A 129 4.36 8.31 18.99
N GLY A 130 4.58 8.48 20.29
CA GLY A 130 5.90 8.30 20.91
C GLY A 130 6.41 6.85 20.90
N ASP A 131 5.50 5.87 20.83
CA ASP A 131 5.83 4.45 20.79
C ASP A 131 6.17 3.99 19.36
N VAL A 132 5.79 4.77 18.33
CA VAL A 132 6.00 4.42 16.91
C VAL A 132 7.45 4.68 16.54
N THR A 133 8.29 3.68 16.74
CA THR A 133 9.72 3.68 16.44
C THR A 133 10.05 2.72 15.31
N VAL A 134 11.26 2.82 14.73
CA VAL A 134 11.79 1.87 13.73
C VAL A 134 11.72 0.43 14.27
N ASP A 135 12.06 0.22 15.52
CA ASP A 135 12.02 -1.09 16.18
C ASP A 135 10.58 -1.64 16.25
N LEU A 136 9.60 -0.82 16.65
CA LEU A 136 8.18 -1.21 16.65
C LEU A 136 7.72 -1.58 15.25
N CYS A 137 8.09 -0.79 14.24
CA CYS A 137 7.71 -1.03 12.84
C CYS A 137 8.27 -2.37 12.32
N ASN A 138 9.54 -2.67 12.62
CA ASN A 138 10.17 -3.94 12.25
C ASN A 138 9.52 -5.12 12.99
N LYS A 139 9.22 -4.99 14.27
CA LYS A 139 8.49 -6.00 15.03
C LYS A 139 7.09 -6.25 14.47
N PHE A 140 6.39 -5.20 14.03
CA PHE A 140 5.10 -5.36 13.37
C PHE A 140 5.22 -6.05 12.00
N ARG A 141 6.27 -5.76 11.23
CA ARG A 141 6.61 -6.50 10.00
C ARG A 141 6.75 -8.00 10.27
N ASP A 142 7.56 -8.34 11.27
CA ASP A 142 7.84 -9.74 11.64
C ASP A 142 6.59 -10.44 12.22
N TYR A 143 5.75 -9.71 12.95
CA TYR A 143 4.43 -10.19 13.37
C TYR A 143 3.56 -10.55 12.18
N LEU A 144 3.46 -9.67 11.15
CA LEU A 144 2.64 -9.93 9.96
C LEU A 144 3.09 -11.17 9.20
N LEU A 145 4.39 -11.46 9.13
CA LEU A 145 4.91 -12.66 8.47
C LEU A 145 4.47 -13.97 9.15
N LYS A 146 4.09 -13.93 10.43
CA LYS A 146 3.69 -15.07 11.25
C LYS A 146 2.21 -15.02 11.66
N ALA A 147 1.50 -13.94 11.34
CA ALA A 147 0.15 -13.68 11.81
C ALA A 147 -0.85 -14.65 11.19
N LYS A 148 -1.91 -14.92 11.95
CA LYS A 148 -3.06 -15.70 11.50
C LYS A 148 -4.14 -14.78 10.92
N GLN A 149 -4.97 -15.33 10.05
CA GLN A 149 -6.12 -14.58 9.51
C GLN A 149 -7.10 -14.24 10.64
N LEU A 150 -7.55 -12.99 10.72
CA LEU A 150 -8.49 -12.56 11.77
C LEU A 150 -9.83 -13.27 11.69
N ARG A 151 -10.31 -13.61 10.47
CA ARG A 151 -11.58 -14.35 10.25
C ARG A 151 -11.42 -15.86 10.36
N HIS A 152 -10.22 -16.38 10.18
CA HIS A 152 -9.91 -17.82 10.21
C HIS A 152 -8.62 -18.07 11.00
N PRO A 153 -8.68 -18.05 12.34
CA PRO A 153 -7.48 -18.13 13.20
C PRO A 153 -6.64 -19.41 13.07
N LYS A 154 -7.18 -20.44 12.39
CA LYS A 154 -6.43 -21.66 12.07
C LYS A 154 -5.48 -21.51 10.88
N MET A 155 -5.67 -20.46 10.06
CA MET A 155 -4.90 -20.24 8.84
C MET A 155 -3.96 -19.04 9.00
N ASN A 156 -2.73 -19.17 8.54
CA ASN A 156 -1.81 -18.04 8.46
C ASN A 156 -2.21 -17.11 7.32
N ILE A 157 -1.87 -15.82 7.43
CA ILE A 157 -1.94 -14.92 6.27
C ILE A 157 -0.84 -15.30 5.28
N SER A 158 -1.11 -15.14 3.97
CA SER A 158 -0.09 -15.35 2.95
C SER A 158 0.98 -14.25 3.02
N ARG A 159 2.21 -14.55 2.56
CA ARG A 159 3.28 -13.55 2.47
C ARG A 159 2.83 -12.31 1.68
N ASN A 160 2.11 -12.49 0.57
CA ASN A 160 1.59 -11.38 -0.24
C ASN A 160 0.52 -10.56 0.50
N SER A 161 -0.28 -11.17 1.37
CA SER A 161 -1.20 -10.44 2.25
C SER A 161 -0.43 -9.62 3.28
N ALA A 162 0.59 -10.23 3.92
CA ALA A 162 1.46 -9.54 4.87
C ALA A 162 2.17 -8.35 4.21
N ALA A 163 2.75 -8.52 3.02
CA ALA A 163 3.36 -7.46 2.23
C ALA A 163 2.36 -6.33 1.95
N GLY A 164 1.13 -6.69 1.54
CA GLY A 164 0.08 -5.73 1.29
C GLY A 164 -0.35 -4.96 2.54
N TYR A 165 -0.46 -5.60 3.69
CA TYR A 165 -0.79 -4.93 4.97
C TYR A 165 0.36 -4.04 5.43
N PHE A 166 1.59 -4.52 5.33
CA PHE A 166 2.75 -3.70 5.70
C PHE A 166 2.91 -2.48 4.79
N SER A 167 2.67 -2.62 3.49
CA SER A 167 2.63 -1.48 2.55
C SER A 167 1.56 -0.45 2.93
N THR A 168 0.39 -0.90 3.41
CA THR A 168 -0.66 0.00 3.93
C THR A 168 -0.19 0.73 5.20
N PHE A 169 0.46 0.03 6.12
CA PHE A 169 1.04 0.62 7.33
C PHE A 169 2.12 1.66 6.98
N ARG A 170 3.00 1.37 6.03
CA ARG A 170 4.00 2.34 5.52
C ARG A 170 3.36 3.59 4.92
N ALA A 171 2.23 3.43 4.22
CA ALA A 171 1.48 4.57 3.70
C ALA A 171 0.89 5.43 4.83
N LEU A 172 0.41 4.82 5.92
CA LEU A 172 -0.03 5.52 7.13
C LEU A 172 1.12 6.31 7.78
N LEU A 173 2.29 5.69 7.96
CA LEU A 173 3.47 6.38 8.51
C LEU A 173 3.87 7.58 7.67
N LYS A 174 3.82 7.43 6.33
CA LYS A 174 4.11 8.54 5.39
C LYS A 174 3.09 9.68 5.52
N ALA A 175 1.80 9.36 5.71
CA ALA A 175 0.77 10.36 5.97
C ALA A 175 1.02 11.09 7.28
N ALA A 176 1.26 10.36 8.37
CA ALA A 176 1.58 10.92 9.68
C ALA A 176 2.82 11.82 9.67
N TYR A 177 3.86 11.46 8.91
CA TYR A 177 5.03 12.31 8.72
C TYR A 177 4.70 13.60 7.95
N LYS A 178 3.92 13.51 6.86
CA LYS A 178 3.48 14.69 6.10
C LYS A 178 2.60 15.62 6.93
N GLU A 179 1.80 15.08 7.83
CA GLU A 179 0.94 15.81 8.77
C GLU A 179 1.74 16.31 10.00
N ARG A 180 3.07 16.08 10.04
CA ARG A 180 3.99 16.48 11.12
C ARG A 180 3.69 15.84 12.47
N LEU A 181 2.99 14.72 12.49
CA LEU A 181 2.72 13.92 13.69
C LEU A 181 3.91 13.01 14.05
N LEU A 182 4.72 12.62 13.08
CA LEU A 182 6.01 11.96 13.26
C LEU A 182 7.15 12.92 12.96
N LYS A 183 8.22 12.85 13.73
CA LYS A 183 9.40 13.75 13.61
C LYS A 183 10.25 13.42 12.40
N GLU A 184 10.30 12.16 11.99
CA GLU A 184 11.12 11.64 10.90
C GLU A 184 10.30 10.69 10.01
N ASN A 185 10.72 10.52 8.77
CA ASN A 185 10.13 9.54 7.87
C ASN A 185 10.67 8.15 8.20
N LEU A 186 9.97 7.42 9.07
CA LEU A 186 10.39 6.08 9.50
C LEU A 186 10.55 5.10 8.31
N ASN A 187 9.89 5.37 7.18
CA ASN A 187 10.00 4.53 5.99
C ASN A 187 11.42 4.47 5.38
N ASP A 188 12.27 5.43 5.71
CA ASP A 188 13.66 5.48 5.22
C ASP A 188 14.54 4.46 5.95
N PHE A 189 14.09 3.92 7.08
CA PHE A 189 14.84 3.02 7.97
C PHE A 189 14.21 1.62 8.09
N ILE A 190 13.08 1.36 7.45
CA ILE A 190 12.37 0.07 7.53
C ILE A 190 12.34 -0.63 6.17
N GLU A 191 12.65 -1.92 6.17
CA GLU A 191 12.60 -2.74 4.97
C GLU A 191 11.18 -3.17 4.62
N GLU A 192 10.89 -3.28 3.34
CA GLU A 192 9.61 -3.81 2.85
C GLU A 192 9.52 -5.33 3.02
N ILE A 193 8.31 -5.84 2.99
CA ILE A 193 8.09 -7.28 2.78
C ILE A 193 7.98 -7.50 1.27
N GLU A 194 8.94 -8.22 0.70
CA GLU A 194 8.91 -8.58 -0.71
C GLU A 194 7.73 -9.50 -1.04
N TYR A 195 7.10 -9.23 -2.18
CA TYR A 195 6.05 -10.09 -2.70
C TYR A 195 6.63 -11.37 -3.29
N GLU A 196 5.98 -12.49 -3.00
CA GLU A 196 6.27 -13.76 -3.68
C GLU A 196 5.60 -13.79 -5.06
N GLU A 197 6.34 -14.22 -6.07
CA GLU A 197 5.80 -14.48 -7.39
C GLU A 197 4.91 -15.74 -7.34
N VAL A 198 3.61 -15.57 -7.50
CA VAL A 198 2.65 -16.67 -7.50
C VAL A 198 2.45 -17.15 -8.92
N LYS A 199 2.76 -18.43 -9.19
CA LYS A 199 2.45 -19.08 -10.47
C LYS A 199 0.95 -18.93 -10.77
N LYS A 200 0.62 -18.25 -11.86
CA LYS A 200 -0.77 -18.06 -12.29
C LYS A 200 -1.19 -19.24 -13.16
N ASN A 201 -2.23 -19.95 -12.74
CA ASN A 201 -2.87 -20.96 -13.56
C ASN A 201 -3.79 -20.30 -14.58
N PHE A 202 -3.79 -20.80 -15.80
CA PHE A 202 -4.69 -20.43 -16.90
C PHE A 202 -5.09 -21.69 -17.68
N LEU A 203 -6.12 -21.59 -18.48
CA LEU A 203 -6.57 -22.68 -19.35
C LEU A 203 -5.85 -22.61 -20.71
N THR A 204 -5.46 -23.76 -21.25
CA THR A 204 -5.00 -23.86 -22.64
C THR A 204 -6.20 -23.74 -23.60
N ALA A 205 -5.93 -23.58 -24.90
CA ALA A 205 -6.98 -23.52 -25.91
C ALA A 205 -7.82 -24.83 -25.95
N GLU A 206 -7.15 -25.98 -25.77
CA GLU A 206 -7.78 -27.30 -25.72
C GLU A 206 -8.67 -27.43 -24.48
N GLU A 207 -8.18 -26.99 -23.31
CA GLU A 207 -8.96 -26.99 -22.06
C GLU A 207 -10.18 -26.05 -22.14
N VAL A 208 -10.08 -24.90 -22.83
CA VAL A 208 -11.22 -24.02 -23.10
C VAL A 208 -12.25 -24.70 -23.99
N LYS A 209 -11.85 -25.36 -25.07
CA LYS A 209 -12.74 -26.13 -25.95
C LYS A 209 -13.44 -27.27 -25.19
N GLN A 210 -12.68 -28.01 -24.37
CA GLN A 210 -13.21 -29.10 -23.54
C GLN A 210 -14.24 -28.57 -22.53
N LEU A 211 -13.93 -27.44 -21.86
CA LEU A 211 -14.83 -26.78 -20.92
C LEU A 211 -16.12 -26.32 -21.63
N ALA A 212 -16.00 -25.71 -22.80
CA ALA A 212 -17.15 -25.28 -23.61
C ALA A 212 -18.03 -26.44 -24.03
N ALA A 213 -17.45 -27.59 -24.42
CA ALA A 213 -18.19 -28.79 -24.80
C ALA A 213 -18.88 -29.47 -23.60
N THR A 214 -18.38 -29.30 -22.38
CA THR A 214 -18.92 -29.99 -21.19
C THR A 214 -20.25 -29.39 -20.76
N PRO A 215 -21.33 -30.21 -20.69
CA PRO A 215 -22.66 -29.79 -20.21
C PRO A 215 -22.58 -29.37 -18.73
N TYR A 216 -23.44 -28.45 -18.32
CA TYR A 216 -23.61 -28.10 -16.93
C TYR A 216 -24.99 -27.55 -16.61
N ASP A 217 -25.53 -27.91 -15.43
CA ASP A 217 -26.92 -27.64 -15.04
C ASP A 217 -27.26 -26.15 -14.86
N LYS A 218 -26.25 -25.28 -14.84
CA LYS A 218 -26.42 -23.84 -14.73
C LYS A 218 -25.92 -23.13 -16.00
N PRO A 219 -26.77 -23.01 -17.04
CA PRO A 219 -26.38 -22.42 -18.32
C PRO A 219 -25.78 -21.02 -18.18
N VAL A 220 -26.34 -20.19 -17.28
CA VAL A 220 -25.88 -18.81 -17.07
C VAL A 220 -24.45 -18.76 -16.53
N LEU A 221 -24.03 -19.71 -15.68
CA LEU A 221 -22.62 -19.80 -15.21
C LEU A 221 -21.71 -20.13 -16.40
N LYS A 222 -22.09 -21.11 -17.22
CA LYS A 222 -21.34 -21.51 -18.42
C LYS A 222 -21.19 -20.34 -19.38
N GLN A 223 -22.28 -19.68 -19.74
CA GLN A 223 -22.30 -18.52 -20.63
C GLN A 223 -21.43 -17.37 -20.12
N ALA A 224 -21.63 -16.94 -18.86
CA ALA A 224 -20.84 -15.87 -18.23
C ALA A 224 -19.35 -16.21 -18.15
N SER A 225 -19.01 -17.48 -17.88
CA SER A 225 -17.62 -17.92 -17.79
C SER A 225 -16.92 -17.93 -19.15
N LEU A 226 -17.56 -18.49 -20.17
CA LEU A 226 -17.04 -18.51 -21.54
C LEU A 226 -16.92 -17.09 -22.09
N PHE A 227 -17.93 -16.24 -21.83
CA PHE A 227 -17.87 -14.83 -22.18
C PHE A 227 -16.67 -14.12 -21.52
N SER A 228 -16.39 -14.40 -20.23
CA SER A 228 -15.19 -13.88 -19.56
C SER A 228 -13.89 -14.38 -20.18
N ILE A 229 -13.84 -15.64 -20.65
CA ILE A 229 -12.67 -16.20 -21.35
C ILE A 229 -12.43 -15.50 -22.68
N LEU A 230 -13.50 -15.16 -23.43
CA LEU A 230 -13.39 -14.52 -24.73
C LEU A 230 -13.16 -13.00 -24.67
N THR A 231 -13.62 -12.33 -23.61
CA THR A 231 -13.56 -10.87 -23.49
C THR A 231 -12.52 -10.36 -22.52
N GLY A 232 -12.06 -11.19 -21.60
CA GLY A 232 -11.18 -10.79 -20.49
C GLY A 232 -11.88 -9.95 -19.41
N LEU A 233 -13.20 -9.75 -19.46
CA LEU A 233 -13.93 -8.97 -18.46
C LEU A 233 -13.79 -9.54 -17.04
N ARG A 234 -13.74 -8.63 -16.07
CA ARG A 234 -13.80 -9.01 -14.66
C ARG A 234 -15.19 -9.46 -14.26
N ILE A 235 -15.31 -10.32 -13.25
CA ILE A 235 -16.61 -10.74 -12.71
C ILE A 235 -17.51 -9.54 -12.34
N SER A 236 -16.93 -8.45 -11.83
CA SER A 236 -17.69 -7.23 -11.50
C SER A 236 -18.37 -6.61 -12.71
N ASP A 237 -17.71 -6.67 -13.84
CA ASP A 237 -18.16 -6.05 -15.09
C ASP A 237 -19.23 -6.95 -15.73
N ILE A 238 -19.02 -8.26 -15.74
CA ILE A 238 -20.01 -9.24 -16.22
C ILE A 238 -21.32 -9.20 -15.42
N LEU A 239 -21.23 -9.07 -14.08
CA LEU A 239 -22.41 -8.96 -13.22
C LEU A 239 -23.23 -7.67 -13.46
N LYS A 240 -22.59 -6.63 -13.99
CA LYS A 240 -23.21 -5.33 -14.26
C LYS A 240 -23.58 -5.12 -15.72
N LEU A 241 -23.05 -5.95 -16.65
CA LEU A 241 -23.27 -5.80 -18.08
C LEU A 241 -24.77 -5.86 -18.40
N ARG A 242 -25.26 -4.83 -19.09
CA ARG A 242 -26.67 -4.68 -19.45
C ARG A 242 -26.85 -4.74 -20.97
N TRP A 243 -28.02 -5.05 -21.40
CA TRP A 243 -28.33 -5.06 -22.81
C TRP A 243 -28.22 -3.68 -23.49
N GLU A 244 -28.42 -2.62 -22.73
CA GLU A 244 -28.23 -1.24 -23.17
C GLU A 244 -26.74 -0.91 -23.45
N ASP A 245 -25.81 -1.64 -22.81
CA ASP A 245 -24.37 -1.50 -23.02
C ASP A 245 -23.89 -2.21 -24.30
N ILE A 246 -24.72 -3.05 -24.93
CA ILE A 246 -24.42 -3.79 -26.18
C ILE A 246 -25.15 -3.12 -27.33
N ARG A 247 -24.40 -2.40 -28.16
CA ARG A 247 -24.93 -1.62 -29.28
C ARG A 247 -23.90 -1.50 -30.39
N PRO A 248 -24.33 -1.12 -31.65
CA PRO A 248 -23.37 -0.83 -32.70
C PRO A 248 -22.41 0.30 -32.32
N ASP A 249 -21.14 0.17 -32.70
CA ASP A 249 -20.13 1.24 -32.57
C ASP A 249 -20.18 2.19 -33.79
N SER A 250 -19.19 3.05 -33.93
CA SER A 250 -19.08 4.02 -35.03
C SER A 250 -18.88 3.37 -36.40
N THR A 251 -18.53 2.09 -36.48
CA THR A 251 -18.39 1.32 -37.71
C THR A 251 -19.65 0.55 -38.06
N GLY A 252 -20.65 0.53 -37.18
CA GLY A 252 -21.87 -0.25 -37.29
C GLY A 252 -21.77 -1.70 -36.80
N GLU A 253 -20.61 -2.12 -36.29
CA GLU A 253 -20.39 -3.43 -35.73
C GLU A 253 -20.80 -3.48 -34.25
N MET A 254 -21.25 -4.65 -33.78
CA MET A 254 -21.69 -4.81 -32.40
C MET A 254 -20.50 -4.73 -31.43
N ALA A 255 -20.65 -3.88 -30.44
CA ALA A 255 -19.68 -3.68 -29.38
C ALA A 255 -20.35 -3.57 -28.02
N MET A 256 -19.60 -3.83 -26.95
CA MET A 256 -20.00 -3.51 -25.58
C MET A 256 -19.27 -2.27 -25.09
N PHE A 257 -20.01 -1.42 -24.41
CA PHE A 257 -19.55 -0.15 -23.84
C PHE A 257 -19.47 -0.29 -22.34
N VAL A 258 -18.25 -0.49 -21.81
CA VAL A 258 -18.02 -0.74 -20.38
C VAL A 258 -17.47 0.49 -19.70
N ARG A 259 -18.11 0.95 -18.65
CA ARG A 259 -17.62 2.09 -17.86
C ARG A 259 -16.58 1.62 -16.84
N ILE A 260 -15.31 2.04 -17.02
CA ILE A 260 -14.21 1.71 -16.14
C ILE A 260 -14.38 2.44 -14.82
N GLN A 261 -14.56 1.72 -13.70
CA GLN A 261 -14.84 2.32 -12.38
C GLN A 261 -13.74 3.28 -11.89
N LYS A 262 -12.46 2.99 -12.17
CA LYS A 262 -11.34 3.82 -11.69
C LYS A 262 -11.20 5.16 -12.42
N THR A 263 -11.46 5.19 -13.72
CA THR A 263 -11.21 6.36 -14.58
C THR A 263 -12.48 7.04 -15.03
N GLN A 264 -13.66 6.43 -14.77
CA GLN A 264 -14.97 6.84 -15.25
C GLN A 264 -15.04 6.98 -16.80
N LYS A 265 -14.03 6.47 -17.51
CA LYS A 265 -14.01 6.45 -18.99
C LYS A 265 -14.81 5.27 -19.51
N GLU A 266 -15.48 5.46 -20.64
CA GLU A 266 -16.12 4.40 -21.39
C GLU A 266 -15.04 3.69 -22.23
N SER A 267 -15.00 2.37 -22.14
CA SER A 267 -14.16 1.49 -22.96
C SER A 267 -15.04 0.72 -23.93
N VAL A 268 -14.68 0.73 -25.19
CA VAL A 268 -15.42 0.05 -26.26
C VAL A 268 -14.71 -1.25 -26.61
N HIS A 269 -15.44 -2.36 -26.52
CA HIS A 269 -14.92 -3.69 -26.82
C HIS A 269 -15.76 -4.32 -27.94
N PRO A 270 -15.18 -4.59 -29.12
CA PRO A 270 -15.86 -5.28 -30.20
C PRO A 270 -16.36 -6.67 -29.78
N LEU A 271 -17.51 -7.07 -30.25
CA LEU A 271 -18.10 -8.37 -29.95
C LEU A 271 -18.20 -9.23 -31.25
N SER A 272 -17.60 -10.42 -31.20
CA SER A 272 -17.74 -11.40 -32.23
C SER A 272 -19.17 -12.05 -32.21
N PRO A 273 -19.63 -12.66 -33.32
CA PRO A 273 -20.88 -13.43 -33.33
C PRO A 273 -20.94 -14.51 -32.23
N GLU A 274 -19.81 -15.16 -31.93
CA GLU A 274 -19.72 -16.17 -30.88
C GLU A 274 -19.93 -15.55 -29.48
N MET A 275 -19.35 -14.38 -29.22
CA MET A 275 -19.58 -13.66 -27.97
C MET A 275 -21.04 -13.22 -27.82
N LEU A 276 -21.65 -12.76 -28.87
CA LEU A 276 -23.09 -12.40 -28.90
C LEU A 276 -23.98 -13.61 -28.65
N ALA A 277 -23.67 -14.76 -29.23
CA ALA A 277 -24.43 -16.01 -29.01
C ALA A 277 -24.39 -16.43 -27.52
N LEU A 278 -23.26 -16.19 -26.79
CA LEU A 278 -23.17 -16.44 -25.36
C LEU A 278 -24.04 -15.51 -24.51
N CYS A 279 -24.37 -14.32 -25.04
CA CYS A 279 -25.28 -13.40 -24.35
C CYS A 279 -26.73 -13.89 -24.40
N GLY A 280 -27.10 -14.75 -25.39
CA GLY A 280 -28.45 -15.22 -25.62
C GLY A 280 -29.31 -14.20 -26.33
N GLU A 281 -30.63 -14.35 -26.20
CA GLU A 281 -31.60 -13.44 -26.83
C GLU A 281 -31.58 -12.05 -26.15
N ARG A 282 -31.69 -11.01 -26.98
CA ARG A 282 -31.71 -9.64 -26.49
C ARG A 282 -32.90 -9.38 -25.57
N GLY A 283 -32.63 -8.94 -24.36
CA GLY A 283 -33.65 -8.66 -23.37
C GLY A 283 -33.53 -7.25 -22.77
N LYS A 284 -34.08 -7.08 -21.57
CA LYS A 284 -33.95 -5.84 -20.77
C LYS A 284 -33.16 -6.12 -19.49
N GLY A 285 -32.36 -5.16 -19.05
CA GLY A 285 -31.58 -5.26 -17.82
C GLY A 285 -30.27 -6.03 -17.99
N THR A 286 -29.86 -6.81 -16.99
CA THR A 286 -28.57 -7.52 -17.01
C THR A 286 -28.56 -8.65 -18.03
N VAL A 287 -27.46 -8.76 -18.80
CA VAL A 287 -27.27 -9.81 -19.84
C VAL A 287 -27.30 -11.20 -19.20
N PHE A 288 -26.48 -11.43 -18.18
CA PHE A 288 -26.39 -12.72 -17.49
C PHE A 288 -27.31 -12.75 -16.27
N LYS A 289 -28.62 -12.69 -16.49
CA LYS A 289 -29.64 -12.69 -15.44
C LYS A 289 -29.55 -13.94 -14.58
N GLY A 290 -29.46 -13.78 -13.25
CA GLY A 290 -29.35 -14.88 -12.30
C GLY A 290 -27.90 -15.32 -11.99
N PHE A 291 -26.91 -14.87 -12.77
CA PHE A 291 -25.51 -15.09 -12.43
C PHE A 291 -25.11 -14.32 -11.18
N ASN A 292 -24.40 -14.98 -10.27
CA ASN A 292 -23.94 -14.36 -9.02
C ASN A 292 -22.59 -14.90 -8.55
N ARG A 293 -21.96 -14.21 -7.59
CA ARG A 293 -20.62 -14.57 -7.09
C ARG A 293 -20.55 -15.93 -6.41
N SER A 294 -21.62 -16.43 -5.78
CA SER A 294 -21.59 -17.71 -5.09
C SER A 294 -21.38 -18.87 -6.09
N MET A 295 -21.93 -18.78 -7.30
CA MET A 295 -21.74 -19.78 -8.35
C MET A 295 -20.25 -19.94 -8.73
N THR A 296 -19.44 -18.90 -8.61
CA THR A 296 -18.00 -18.95 -8.95
C THR A 296 -17.15 -19.69 -7.92
N GLN A 297 -17.70 -20.03 -6.76
CA GLN A 297 -16.99 -20.76 -5.71
C GLN A 297 -17.21 -22.26 -5.77
N GLY A 298 -18.47 -22.71 -5.66
CA GLY A 298 -18.82 -24.12 -5.62
C GLY A 298 -19.10 -24.71 -7.01
N ASP A 299 -20.04 -24.11 -7.73
CA ASP A 299 -20.51 -24.61 -9.01
C ASP A 299 -19.44 -24.61 -10.09
N LEU A 300 -18.65 -23.53 -10.16
CA LEU A 300 -17.52 -23.45 -11.10
C LEU A 300 -16.53 -24.61 -10.89
N LYS A 301 -16.21 -24.97 -9.64
CA LYS A 301 -15.31 -26.08 -9.35
C LYS A 301 -15.88 -27.42 -9.80
N LYS A 302 -17.20 -27.63 -9.64
CA LYS A 302 -17.88 -28.85 -10.10
C LYS A 302 -17.82 -28.96 -11.62
N TRP A 303 -18.09 -27.87 -12.32
CA TRP A 303 -18.06 -27.83 -13.81
C TRP A 303 -16.64 -28.06 -14.34
N LEU A 304 -15.63 -27.41 -13.77
CA LEU A 304 -14.21 -27.63 -14.13
C LEU A 304 -13.81 -29.10 -13.91
N LYS A 305 -14.23 -29.72 -12.79
CA LYS A 305 -13.97 -31.14 -12.52
C LYS A 305 -14.68 -32.04 -13.53
N ALA A 306 -15.94 -31.75 -13.90
CA ALA A 306 -16.67 -32.49 -14.93
C ALA A 306 -15.98 -32.40 -16.29
N ALA A 307 -15.34 -31.26 -16.60
CA ALA A 307 -14.52 -31.07 -17.77
C ALA A 307 -13.12 -31.69 -17.69
N GLY A 308 -12.80 -32.46 -16.66
CA GLY A 308 -11.48 -33.08 -16.47
C GLY A 308 -10.35 -32.08 -16.13
N ILE A 309 -10.67 -30.83 -15.81
CA ILE A 309 -9.68 -29.80 -15.50
C ILE A 309 -9.29 -29.89 -14.02
N THR A 310 -8.07 -30.31 -13.74
CA THR A 310 -7.53 -30.51 -12.39
C THR A 310 -6.83 -29.26 -11.81
N LYS A 311 -6.48 -28.30 -12.66
CA LYS A 311 -5.86 -27.02 -12.25
C LYS A 311 -6.79 -26.22 -11.35
N ARG A 312 -6.23 -25.52 -10.36
CA ARG A 312 -6.99 -24.57 -9.56
C ARG A 312 -7.30 -23.32 -10.37
N ILE A 313 -8.48 -23.30 -10.98
CA ILE A 313 -9.00 -22.18 -11.75
C ILE A 313 -10.10 -21.48 -10.92
N THR A 314 -9.98 -20.18 -10.75
CA THR A 314 -11.03 -19.30 -10.22
C THR A 314 -11.60 -18.48 -11.37
N PHE A 315 -12.76 -17.85 -11.18
CA PHE A 315 -13.36 -17.02 -12.22
C PHE A 315 -12.39 -15.91 -12.73
N HIS A 316 -11.60 -15.34 -11.86
CA HIS A 316 -10.59 -14.34 -12.25
C HIS A 316 -9.51 -14.91 -13.19
N ARG A 317 -9.25 -16.22 -13.14
CA ARG A 317 -8.28 -16.88 -14.04
C ARG A 317 -8.76 -16.95 -15.49
N PHE A 318 -10.02 -16.74 -15.76
CA PHE A 318 -10.53 -16.62 -17.13
C PHE A 318 -9.97 -15.38 -17.84
N ARG A 319 -9.79 -14.29 -17.11
CA ARG A 319 -9.10 -13.11 -17.63
C ARG A 319 -7.61 -13.35 -17.86
N ASP A 320 -6.95 -14.11 -16.98
CA ASP A 320 -5.57 -14.54 -17.19
C ASP A 320 -5.48 -15.47 -18.41
N THR A 321 -6.47 -16.35 -18.62
CA THR A 321 -6.62 -17.22 -19.80
C THR A 321 -6.76 -16.40 -21.08
N PHE A 322 -7.68 -15.42 -21.11
CA PHE A 322 -7.84 -14.50 -22.24
C PHE A 322 -6.50 -13.86 -22.63
N ALA A 323 -5.83 -13.23 -21.66
CA ALA A 323 -4.57 -12.53 -21.89
C ALA A 323 -3.50 -13.47 -22.49
N THR A 324 -3.37 -14.66 -21.91
CA THR A 324 -2.35 -15.64 -22.34
C THR A 324 -2.67 -16.20 -23.72
N LEU A 325 -3.91 -16.54 -24.01
CA LEU A 325 -4.32 -17.06 -25.32
C LEU A 325 -4.21 -15.98 -26.42
N GLN A 326 -4.55 -14.74 -26.15
CA GLN A 326 -4.38 -13.64 -27.11
C GLN A 326 -2.90 -13.41 -27.47
N LEU A 327 -2.03 -13.37 -26.46
CA LEU A 327 -0.59 -13.27 -26.70
C LEU A 327 -0.03 -14.47 -27.44
N ALA A 328 -0.49 -15.69 -27.13
CA ALA A 328 -0.10 -16.92 -27.83
C ALA A 328 -0.57 -16.91 -29.30
N ALA A 329 -1.72 -16.30 -29.57
CA ALA A 329 -2.24 -16.10 -30.93
C ALA A 329 -1.50 -15.00 -31.72
N GLY A 330 -0.55 -14.30 -31.11
CA GLY A 330 0.24 -13.25 -31.75
C GLY A 330 -0.29 -11.84 -31.62
N THR A 331 -1.35 -11.62 -30.83
CA THR A 331 -1.85 -10.27 -30.52
C THR A 331 -0.78 -9.53 -29.73
N ASP A 332 -0.49 -8.28 -30.10
CA ASP A 332 0.50 -7.47 -29.43
C ASP A 332 0.09 -7.11 -27.98
N ILE A 333 1.09 -6.94 -27.13
CA ILE A 333 0.87 -6.73 -25.69
C ILE A 333 0.12 -5.42 -25.37
N TYR A 334 0.25 -4.38 -26.19
CA TYR A 334 -0.45 -3.10 -25.98
C TYR A 334 -1.94 -3.26 -26.29
N THR A 335 -2.28 -3.99 -27.37
CA THR A 335 -3.66 -4.31 -27.70
C THR A 335 -4.31 -5.17 -26.61
N VAL A 336 -3.63 -6.23 -26.14
CA VAL A 336 -4.13 -7.03 -25.00
C VAL A 336 -4.28 -6.18 -23.73
N SER A 337 -3.35 -5.28 -23.47
CA SER A 337 -3.41 -4.37 -22.31
C SER A 337 -4.62 -3.42 -22.40
N LYS A 338 -4.91 -2.88 -23.58
CA LYS A 338 -6.11 -2.05 -23.83
C LYS A 338 -7.39 -2.85 -23.65
N MET A 339 -7.47 -4.04 -24.24
CA MET A 339 -8.65 -4.91 -24.08
C MET A 339 -8.89 -5.31 -22.62
N LEU A 340 -7.85 -5.35 -21.82
CA LEU A 340 -7.95 -5.62 -20.39
C LEU A 340 -8.16 -4.34 -19.53
N ASP A 341 -8.25 -3.16 -20.13
CA ASP A 341 -8.33 -1.88 -19.39
C ASP A 341 -7.25 -1.74 -18.32
N HIS A 342 -6.02 -2.18 -18.62
CA HIS A 342 -4.90 -2.00 -17.72
C HIS A 342 -4.37 -0.57 -17.81
N ALA A 343 -4.25 0.11 -16.67
CA ALA A 343 -3.67 1.44 -16.60
C ALA A 343 -2.18 1.48 -16.98
N ASN A 344 -1.48 0.34 -16.82
CA ASN A 344 -0.07 0.20 -17.16
C ASN A 344 0.15 -1.16 -17.84
N VAL A 345 0.85 -1.15 -18.97
CA VAL A 345 1.22 -2.35 -19.74
C VAL A 345 2.07 -3.34 -18.93
N THR A 346 2.82 -2.86 -17.95
CA THR A 346 3.59 -3.69 -16.99
C THR A 346 2.70 -4.76 -16.32
N THR A 347 1.42 -4.45 -16.11
CA THR A 347 0.45 -5.43 -15.57
C THR A 347 0.20 -6.58 -16.55
N THR A 348 0.36 -6.35 -17.85
CA THR A 348 0.17 -7.35 -18.91
C THR A 348 1.45 -8.15 -19.18
N GLN A 349 2.63 -7.59 -18.89
CA GLN A 349 3.94 -8.25 -19.12
C GLN A 349 4.07 -9.59 -18.38
N ILE A 350 3.37 -9.76 -17.27
CA ILE A 350 3.34 -11.03 -16.54
C ILE A 350 2.82 -12.21 -17.39
N TYR A 351 1.93 -11.95 -18.35
CA TYR A 351 1.39 -12.97 -19.25
C TYR A 351 2.35 -13.28 -20.40
N ALA A 352 3.11 -12.29 -20.86
CA ALA A 352 4.12 -12.50 -21.90
C ALA A 352 5.21 -13.49 -21.47
N LYS A 353 5.56 -13.51 -20.17
CA LYS A 353 6.50 -14.48 -19.60
C LYS A 353 5.98 -15.92 -19.63
N LEU A 354 4.68 -16.13 -19.77
CA LEU A 354 4.04 -17.46 -19.76
C LEU A 354 3.95 -18.09 -21.16
N VAL A 355 4.26 -17.33 -22.23
CA VAL A 355 4.10 -17.76 -23.63
C VAL A 355 5.49 -18.02 -24.25
N ASP A 356 6.07 -19.19 -23.97
CA ASP A 356 7.38 -19.59 -24.52
C ASP A 356 7.34 -19.94 -26.03
N SER A 357 6.17 -20.27 -26.59
CA SER A 357 6.00 -20.62 -28.01
C SER A 357 6.35 -19.45 -28.94
N THR A 358 6.07 -18.23 -28.54
CA THR A 358 6.29 -17.03 -29.36
C THR A 358 7.77 -16.79 -29.69
N LYS A 359 8.70 -17.25 -28.85
CA LYS A 359 10.14 -17.13 -29.12
C LYS A 359 10.56 -18.00 -30.31
N ARG A 360 10.07 -19.24 -30.37
CA ARG A 360 10.37 -20.17 -31.47
C ARG A 360 9.74 -19.67 -32.78
N ASP A 361 8.50 -19.21 -32.73
CA ASP A 361 7.80 -18.68 -33.91
C ASP A 361 8.47 -17.40 -34.43
N THR A 362 9.00 -16.56 -33.54
CA THR A 362 9.70 -15.32 -33.94
C THR A 362 10.98 -15.61 -34.70
N VAL A 363 11.77 -16.61 -34.27
CA VAL A 363 13.00 -17.03 -34.99
C VAL A 363 12.69 -17.52 -36.40
N ASN A 364 11.54 -18.16 -36.59
CA ASN A 364 11.13 -18.72 -37.89
C ASN A 364 10.50 -17.68 -38.84
N ARG A 365 10.25 -16.43 -38.39
CA ARG A 365 9.65 -15.36 -39.21
C ARG A 365 10.66 -14.69 -40.16
N ILE A 366 11.92 -14.70 -39.83
CA ILE A 366 12.99 -14.13 -40.68
C ILE A 366 13.62 -15.29 -41.45
N LYS A 367 13.40 -15.33 -42.76
CA LYS A 367 14.01 -16.27 -43.68
C LYS A 367 15.03 -15.53 -44.55
N LEU A 368 16.18 -16.13 -44.80
CA LEU A 368 17.23 -15.55 -45.66
C LEU A 368 17.05 -15.94 -47.12
N THR A 369 16.05 -16.75 -47.42
CA THR A 369 15.67 -17.17 -48.79
C THR A 369 14.17 -17.13 -48.94
#